data_e7d207ef9cd02fbf1fb2e5f5a94fcc36
#
_entry.id   e7d207ef9cd02fbf1fb2e5f5a94fcc36
#
_cell.length_a   1.000
_cell.length_b   1.000
_cell.length_c   1.000
_cell.angle_alpha   90.00
_cell.angle_beta   90.00
_cell.angle_gamma   90.00
#
_symmetry.space_group_name_H-M   'P 1'
#
loop_
_entity.id
_entity.type
_entity.pdbx_description
1 polymer ?
#
loop_
_entity_poly.entity_id
_entity_poly.type
_entity_poly.pdbx_seq_one_letter_code
_entity_poly.pdbx_strand_id
1 'polypeptide(L)'
;MRGQQRATRVLFVAQGLSLAAMSVDLTVTALVGSELAPFAWMATIPIALIALGTVFANTFVNRLIARIGHKHVFETGAVIAICGGISSFCAVWFHNFPLLCVGTFAVGIYQAASNYYRYAAADLNPGKKDRAVSVVLSAGVIAAIVGPLLATWAEGLFPVHYAGSYLIVSVLGILALVTVAMFPADQQIGNTRQPVGSAQKVGLLELLRRPRFLLGIALGFTVCCAMTMIMAGAPLVMEHVLRESDGTRMQAMQLHMLGMYLPMALIPLLNSEKRSHTVFVSLALGLGLASCVLGLGQNAPLVAMALLGIAVAWALGYNEGTVLLVSSYSADEVASARGKGEFFLVCGQVIGSLLAGSVIEFLGWRTMLAILTLLFVLTSGIAVNSRKAIA
;
A
#
# COMPACT_ATOMS: atom_id res chain seq x y z
N MET A 1 -12.39 27.06 -12.97
CA MET A 1 -12.72 26.68 -11.57
C MET A 1 -13.73 25.53 -11.46
N ARG A 2 -14.94 25.59 -12.08
CA ARG A 2 -15.94 24.49 -11.99
C ARG A 2 -15.46 23.16 -12.59
N GLY A 3 -14.72 23.18 -13.71
CA GLY A 3 -14.17 21.97 -14.35
C GLY A 3 -13.08 21.27 -13.52
N GLN A 4 -12.20 22.03 -12.89
CA GLN A 4 -11.15 21.49 -12.02
C GLN A 4 -11.72 20.82 -10.76
N GLN A 5 -12.74 21.45 -10.15
CA GLN A 5 -13.44 20.87 -9.00
C GLN A 5 -14.16 19.56 -9.37
N ARG A 6 -14.79 19.50 -10.57
CA ARG A 6 -15.42 18.29 -11.08
C ARG A 6 -14.40 17.17 -11.29
N ALA A 7 -13.28 17.47 -11.93
CA ALA A 7 -12.21 16.50 -12.16
C ALA A 7 -11.61 15.98 -10.84
N THR A 8 -11.39 16.84 -9.85
CA THR A 8 -10.90 16.43 -8.52
C THR A 8 -11.91 15.52 -7.80
N ARG A 9 -13.22 15.78 -7.93
CA ARG A 9 -14.26 14.88 -7.37
C ARG A 9 -14.27 13.51 -8.05
N VAL A 10 -14.11 13.47 -9.38
CA VAL A 10 -13.98 12.21 -10.13
C VAL A 10 -12.80 11.41 -9.61
N LEU A 11 -11.64 12.05 -9.45
CA LEU A 11 -10.44 11.39 -8.92
C LEU A 11 -10.61 10.94 -7.47
N PHE A 12 -11.31 11.69 -6.62
CA PHE A 12 -11.64 11.29 -5.25
C PHE A 12 -12.48 10.01 -5.23
N VAL A 13 -13.54 9.96 -6.04
CA VAL A 13 -14.41 8.76 -6.11
C VAL A 13 -13.65 7.57 -6.69
N ALA A 14 -12.90 7.77 -7.79
CA ALA A 14 -12.08 6.72 -8.39
C ALA A 14 -11.04 6.17 -7.42
N GLN A 15 -10.39 7.04 -6.63
CA GLN A 15 -9.44 6.62 -5.58
C GLN A 15 -10.14 5.82 -4.48
N GLY A 16 -11.32 6.24 -4.02
CA GLY A 16 -12.10 5.52 -3.03
C GLY A 16 -12.49 4.12 -3.50
N LEU A 17 -12.95 4.00 -4.75
CA LEU A 17 -13.29 2.70 -5.35
C LEU A 17 -12.07 1.79 -5.50
N SER A 18 -10.92 2.34 -5.93
CA SER A 18 -9.67 1.59 -6.03
C SER A 18 -9.18 1.09 -4.67
N LEU A 19 -9.18 1.96 -3.66
CA LEU A 19 -8.76 1.60 -2.31
C LEU A 19 -9.74 0.64 -1.64
N ALA A 20 -11.05 0.74 -1.94
CA ALA A 20 -12.03 -0.24 -1.48
C ALA A 20 -11.80 -1.62 -2.11
N ALA A 21 -11.55 -1.70 -3.43
CA ALA A 21 -11.20 -2.95 -4.10
C ALA A 21 -9.93 -3.58 -3.50
N MET A 22 -8.91 -2.76 -3.25
CA MET A 22 -7.68 -3.20 -2.59
C MET A 22 -7.93 -3.69 -1.16
N SER A 23 -8.80 -3.01 -0.41
CA SER A 23 -9.15 -3.42 0.96
C SER A 23 -9.90 -4.75 0.97
N VAL A 24 -10.76 -5.01 -0.02
CA VAL A 24 -11.41 -6.33 -0.20
C VAL A 24 -10.36 -7.41 -0.40
N ASP A 25 -9.45 -7.22 -1.38
CA ASP A 25 -8.38 -8.17 -1.65
C ASP A 25 -7.52 -8.46 -0.41
N LEU A 26 -7.06 -7.41 0.27
CA LEU A 26 -6.19 -7.56 1.45
C LEU A 26 -6.92 -8.25 2.64
N THR A 27 -8.24 -8.18 2.69
CA THR A 27 -9.03 -8.83 3.75
C THR A 27 -9.10 -10.35 3.56
N VAL A 28 -9.29 -10.83 2.32
CA VAL A 28 -9.57 -12.25 2.06
C VAL A 28 -8.43 -13.01 1.39
N THR A 29 -7.50 -12.33 0.69
CA THR A 29 -6.54 -13.02 -0.19
C THR A 29 -5.57 -13.95 0.56
N ALA A 30 -5.16 -13.62 1.81
CA ALA A 30 -4.33 -14.54 2.60
C ALA A 30 -5.08 -15.82 2.96
N LEU A 31 -6.36 -15.69 3.31
CA LEU A 31 -7.24 -16.80 3.70
C LEU A 31 -7.50 -17.71 2.49
N VAL A 32 -7.93 -17.12 1.38
CA VAL A 32 -8.11 -17.85 0.12
C VAL A 32 -6.80 -18.48 -0.37
N GLY A 33 -5.69 -17.77 -0.20
CA GLY A 33 -4.36 -18.33 -0.45
C GLY A 33 -4.07 -19.56 0.38
N SER A 34 -4.47 -19.58 1.68
CA SER A 34 -4.28 -20.75 2.55
C SER A 34 -5.16 -21.94 2.16
N GLU A 35 -6.35 -21.69 1.59
CA GLU A 35 -7.25 -22.75 1.12
C GLU A 35 -6.83 -23.36 -0.24
N LEU A 36 -6.33 -22.50 -1.15
CA LEU A 36 -6.04 -22.91 -2.53
C LEU A 36 -4.58 -23.31 -2.76
N ALA A 37 -3.66 -22.86 -1.91
CA ALA A 37 -2.24 -23.14 -2.10
C ALA A 37 -1.91 -24.61 -1.94
N PRO A 38 -1.06 -25.21 -2.79
CA PRO A 38 -0.63 -26.58 -2.65
C PRO A 38 0.20 -26.84 -1.37
N PHE A 39 0.80 -25.78 -0.83
CA PHE A 39 1.58 -25.81 0.41
C PHE A 39 1.24 -24.59 1.27
N ALA A 40 1.12 -24.76 2.59
CA ALA A 40 0.72 -23.69 3.52
C ALA A 40 1.63 -22.45 3.45
N TRP A 41 2.94 -22.62 3.25
CA TRP A 41 3.89 -21.50 3.10
C TRP A 41 3.61 -20.61 1.88
N MET A 42 2.84 -21.06 0.90
CA MET A 42 2.47 -20.30 -0.29
C MET A 42 1.24 -19.41 -0.07
N ALA A 43 0.57 -19.48 1.06
CA ALA A 43 -0.69 -18.78 1.35
C ALA A 43 -0.63 -17.27 1.07
N THR A 44 0.51 -16.62 1.31
CA THR A 44 0.69 -15.16 1.14
C THR A 44 1.28 -14.75 -0.21
N ILE A 45 1.62 -15.71 -1.10
CA ILE A 45 2.13 -15.41 -2.44
C ILE A 45 1.16 -14.52 -3.24
N PRO A 46 -0.17 -14.76 -3.27
CA PRO A 46 -1.09 -13.89 -4.01
C PRO A 46 -1.03 -12.42 -3.56
N ILE A 47 -0.87 -12.15 -2.24
CA ILE A 47 -0.68 -10.79 -1.73
C ILE A 47 0.63 -10.18 -2.22
N ALA A 48 1.72 -10.95 -2.22
CA ALA A 48 3.01 -10.49 -2.74
C ALA A 48 2.94 -10.15 -4.22
N LEU A 49 2.13 -10.88 -5.00
CA LEU A 49 1.92 -10.62 -6.42
C LEU A 49 1.17 -9.31 -6.68
N ILE A 50 0.30 -8.86 -5.78
CA ILE A 50 -0.28 -7.50 -5.85
C ILE A 50 0.86 -6.46 -5.79
N ALA A 51 1.76 -6.58 -4.82
CA ALA A 51 2.89 -5.66 -4.68
C ALA A 51 3.82 -5.72 -5.90
N LEU A 52 4.15 -6.91 -6.39
CA LEU A 52 4.98 -7.11 -7.58
C LEU A 52 4.32 -6.54 -8.85
N GLY A 53 3.01 -6.73 -9.03
CA GLY A 53 2.23 -6.15 -10.12
C GLY A 53 2.28 -4.61 -10.10
N THR A 54 2.16 -4.02 -8.91
CA THR A 54 2.29 -2.57 -8.70
C THR A 54 3.67 -2.06 -9.10
N VAL A 55 4.74 -2.74 -8.67
CA VAL A 55 6.12 -2.37 -9.03
C VAL A 55 6.34 -2.49 -10.52
N PHE A 56 5.96 -3.63 -11.09
CA PHE A 56 6.08 -3.88 -12.53
C PHE A 56 5.42 -2.76 -13.33
N ALA A 57 4.16 -2.45 -13.03
CA ALA A 57 3.41 -1.44 -13.75
C ALA A 57 3.95 -0.02 -13.54
N ASN A 58 4.44 0.33 -12.34
CA ASN A 58 5.03 1.64 -12.05
C ASN A 58 6.22 1.98 -12.98
N THR A 59 6.94 0.97 -13.50
CA THR A 59 8.05 1.19 -14.45
C THR A 59 7.56 1.75 -15.80
N PHE A 60 6.29 1.52 -16.15
CA PHE A 60 5.72 1.88 -17.44
C PHE A 60 4.65 2.97 -17.36
N VAL A 61 3.94 3.11 -16.24
CA VAL A 61 2.77 4.01 -16.10
C VAL A 61 3.13 5.44 -16.50
N ASN A 62 4.25 5.99 -16.06
CA ASN A 62 4.68 7.35 -16.43
C ASN A 62 4.87 7.51 -17.95
N ARG A 63 5.49 6.51 -18.60
CA ARG A 63 5.70 6.53 -20.04
C ARG A 63 4.38 6.39 -20.79
N LEU A 64 3.48 5.59 -20.24
CA LEU A 64 2.16 5.36 -20.83
C LEU A 64 1.30 6.63 -20.71
N ILE A 65 1.29 7.29 -19.55
CA ILE A 65 0.63 8.59 -19.35
C ILE A 65 1.16 9.63 -20.36
N ALA A 66 2.48 9.68 -20.57
CA ALA A 66 3.07 10.61 -21.53
C ALA A 66 2.70 10.31 -23.00
N ARG A 67 2.33 9.06 -23.34
CA ARG A 67 1.99 8.64 -24.70
C ARG A 67 0.49 8.72 -25.00
N ILE A 68 -0.35 8.21 -24.09
CA ILE A 68 -1.79 8.08 -24.32
C ILE A 68 -2.64 8.90 -23.35
N GLY A 69 -2.02 9.61 -22.40
CA GLY A 69 -2.67 10.50 -21.44
C GLY A 69 -3.22 9.79 -20.20
N HIS A 70 -3.53 10.59 -19.17
CA HIS A 70 -4.01 10.09 -17.87
C HIS A 70 -5.31 9.30 -18.00
N LYS A 71 -6.29 9.82 -18.76
CA LYS A 71 -7.61 9.21 -18.88
C LYS A 71 -7.52 7.76 -19.38
N HIS A 72 -6.83 7.53 -20.49
CA HIS A 72 -6.73 6.20 -21.08
C HIS A 72 -5.94 5.22 -20.20
N VAL A 73 -4.92 5.71 -19.47
CA VAL A 73 -4.18 4.87 -18.50
C VAL A 73 -5.08 4.47 -17.34
N PHE A 74 -5.91 5.38 -16.84
CA PHE A 74 -6.85 5.11 -15.76
C PHE A 74 -7.96 4.14 -16.20
N GLU A 75 -8.52 4.34 -17.39
CA GLU A 75 -9.51 3.42 -17.98
C GLU A 75 -8.92 2.01 -18.19
N THR A 76 -7.71 1.91 -18.75
CA THR A 76 -6.99 0.63 -18.92
C THR A 76 -6.75 -0.05 -17.57
N GLY A 77 -6.32 0.71 -16.57
CA GLY A 77 -6.15 0.19 -15.20
C GLY A 77 -7.44 -0.39 -14.63
N ALA A 78 -8.56 0.32 -14.79
CA ALA A 78 -9.88 -0.15 -14.33
C ALA A 78 -10.34 -1.41 -15.06
N VAL A 79 -10.11 -1.52 -16.38
CA VAL A 79 -10.38 -2.76 -17.14
C VAL A 79 -9.53 -3.92 -16.63
N ILE A 80 -8.26 -3.68 -16.34
CA ILE A 80 -7.37 -4.70 -15.75
C ILE A 80 -7.88 -5.13 -14.38
N ALA A 81 -8.40 -4.21 -13.54
CA ALA A 81 -9.03 -4.56 -12.26
C ALA A 81 -10.24 -5.48 -12.42
N ILE A 82 -11.10 -5.19 -13.41
CA ILE A 82 -12.27 -6.03 -13.72
C ILE A 82 -11.82 -7.44 -14.10
N CYS A 83 -10.85 -7.55 -15.02
CA CYS A 83 -10.29 -8.84 -15.43
C CYS A 83 -9.61 -9.57 -14.27
N GLY A 84 -8.89 -8.84 -13.41
CA GLY A 84 -8.24 -9.38 -12.22
C GLY A 84 -9.24 -9.96 -11.22
N GLY A 85 -10.31 -9.22 -10.90
CA GLY A 85 -11.36 -9.69 -10.01
C GLY A 85 -12.12 -10.90 -10.58
N ILE A 86 -12.45 -10.90 -11.90
CA ILE A 86 -13.06 -12.06 -12.57
C ILE A 86 -12.12 -13.26 -12.53
N SER A 87 -10.81 -13.06 -12.80
CA SER A 87 -9.82 -14.12 -12.73
C SER A 87 -9.75 -14.73 -11.33
N SER A 88 -9.72 -13.88 -10.29
CA SER A 88 -9.71 -14.34 -8.90
C SER A 88 -11.02 -15.02 -8.49
N PHE A 89 -12.18 -14.52 -8.96
CA PHE A 89 -13.47 -15.21 -8.80
C PHE A 89 -13.43 -16.62 -9.40
N CYS A 90 -13.00 -16.75 -10.66
CA CYS A 90 -12.86 -18.03 -11.32
C CYS A 90 -11.83 -18.94 -10.62
N ALA A 91 -10.75 -18.37 -10.10
CA ALA A 91 -9.75 -19.10 -9.34
C ALA A 91 -10.35 -19.77 -8.09
N VAL A 92 -11.14 -19.05 -7.33
CA VAL A 92 -11.85 -19.57 -6.16
C VAL A 92 -12.88 -20.61 -6.58
N TRP A 93 -13.67 -20.30 -7.61
CA TRP A 93 -14.72 -21.20 -8.09
C TRP A 93 -14.20 -22.54 -8.59
N PHE A 94 -13.05 -22.55 -9.27
CA PHE A 94 -12.43 -23.76 -9.84
C PHE A 94 -11.27 -24.32 -9.00
N HIS A 95 -11.07 -23.81 -7.78
CA HIS A 95 -9.97 -24.19 -6.88
C HIS A 95 -8.59 -24.14 -7.57
N ASN A 96 -8.30 -23.02 -8.28
CA ASN A 96 -7.11 -22.88 -9.10
C ASN A 96 -6.16 -21.78 -8.54
N PHE A 97 -5.14 -22.19 -7.77
CA PHE A 97 -4.17 -21.27 -7.15
C PHE A 97 -3.38 -20.44 -8.17
N PRO A 98 -2.82 -20.98 -9.29
CA PRO A 98 -2.18 -20.18 -10.32
C PRO A 98 -3.06 -19.07 -10.90
N LEU A 99 -4.34 -19.33 -11.10
CA LEU A 99 -5.29 -18.35 -11.61
C LEU A 99 -5.55 -17.23 -10.60
N LEU A 100 -5.56 -17.53 -9.29
CA LEU A 100 -5.59 -16.53 -8.22
C LEU A 100 -4.36 -15.61 -8.29
N CYS A 101 -3.19 -16.20 -8.48
CA CYS A 101 -1.93 -15.45 -8.62
C CYS A 101 -1.98 -14.47 -9.82
N VAL A 102 -2.55 -14.88 -10.94
CA VAL A 102 -2.73 -14.00 -12.12
C VAL A 102 -3.72 -12.88 -11.81
N GLY A 103 -4.84 -13.18 -11.15
CA GLY A 103 -5.85 -12.20 -10.78
C GLY A 103 -5.30 -11.13 -9.84
N THR A 104 -4.62 -11.52 -8.77
CA THR A 104 -4.02 -10.60 -7.79
C THR A 104 -2.89 -9.77 -8.39
N PHE A 105 -2.07 -10.34 -9.27
CA PHE A 105 -1.06 -9.58 -10.02
C PHE A 105 -1.69 -8.48 -10.90
N ALA A 106 -2.81 -8.79 -11.57
CA ALA A 106 -3.57 -7.82 -12.37
C ALA A 106 -4.13 -6.69 -11.50
N VAL A 107 -4.67 -6.99 -10.32
CA VAL A 107 -5.10 -5.96 -9.35
C VAL A 107 -3.94 -5.07 -8.94
N GLY A 108 -2.74 -5.62 -8.77
CA GLY A 108 -1.52 -4.84 -8.53
C GLY A 108 -1.20 -3.87 -9.67
N ILE A 109 -1.36 -4.26 -10.92
CA ILE A 109 -1.20 -3.35 -12.07
C ILE A 109 -2.20 -2.19 -12.01
N TYR A 110 -3.46 -2.47 -11.67
CA TYR A 110 -4.46 -1.43 -11.47
C TYR A 110 -4.07 -0.47 -10.34
N GLN A 111 -3.55 -0.98 -9.23
CA GLN A 111 -3.10 -0.15 -8.12
C GLN A 111 -2.01 0.83 -8.54
N ALA A 112 -1.08 0.41 -9.40
CA ALA A 112 -0.07 1.31 -9.95
C ALA A 112 -0.71 2.48 -10.71
N ALA A 113 -1.72 2.23 -11.56
CA ALA A 113 -2.43 3.27 -12.30
C ALA A 113 -3.21 4.19 -11.34
N SER A 114 -3.90 3.64 -10.35
CA SER A 114 -4.70 4.42 -9.39
C SER A 114 -3.87 5.30 -8.46
N ASN A 115 -2.63 4.93 -8.17
CA ASN A 115 -1.68 5.76 -7.41
C ASN A 115 -1.41 7.11 -8.10
N TYR A 116 -1.66 7.24 -9.40
CA TYR A 116 -1.51 8.49 -10.14
C TYR A 116 -2.72 9.42 -10.05
N TYR A 117 -3.86 9.00 -9.51
CA TYR A 117 -5.02 9.89 -9.30
C TYR A 117 -4.66 11.11 -8.45
N ARG A 118 -3.87 10.94 -7.39
CA ARG A 118 -3.40 12.03 -6.52
C ARG A 118 -2.49 13.00 -7.26
N TYR A 119 -1.63 12.53 -8.16
CA TYR A 119 -0.75 13.38 -8.95
C TYR A 119 -1.53 14.17 -10.01
N ALA A 120 -2.48 13.51 -10.69
CA ALA A 120 -3.39 14.17 -11.61
C ALA A 120 -4.21 15.27 -10.90
N ALA A 121 -4.65 15.02 -9.66
CA ALA A 121 -5.35 16.03 -8.85
C ALA A 121 -4.44 17.21 -8.50
N ALA A 122 -3.16 16.99 -8.18
CA ALA A 122 -2.18 18.04 -7.92
C ALA A 122 -1.94 18.90 -9.16
N ASP A 123 -1.78 18.27 -10.32
CA ASP A 123 -1.52 18.94 -11.59
C ASP A 123 -2.71 19.81 -12.04
N LEU A 124 -3.93 19.36 -11.78
CA LEU A 124 -5.15 20.13 -12.01
C LEU A 124 -5.31 21.33 -11.07
N ASN A 125 -4.62 21.34 -9.93
CA ASN A 125 -4.77 22.38 -8.90
C ASN A 125 -3.41 23.02 -8.53
N PRO A 126 -2.70 23.69 -9.45
CA PRO A 126 -1.32 24.17 -9.24
C PRO A 126 -1.17 25.10 -8.03
N GLY A 127 -2.21 25.87 -7.68
CA GLY A 127 -2.21 26.78 -6.53
C GLY A 127 -2.55 26.14 -5.19
N LYS A 128 -2.98 24.85 -5.16
CA LYS A 128 -3.45 24.13 -3.95
C LYS A 128 -3.14 22.63 -4.05
N LYS A 129 -1.92 22.29 -4.52
CA LYS A 129 -1.50 20.90 -4.80
C LYS A 129 -1.68 19.97 -3.60
N ASP A 130 -1.16 20.37 -2.44
CA ASP A 130 -1.18 19.57 -1.23
C ASP A 130 -2.62 19.27 -0.77
N ARG A 131 -3.49 20.29 -0.85
CA ARG A 131 -4.91 20.11 -0.53
C ARG A 131 -5.62 19.14 -1.49
N ALA A 132 -5.29 19.23 -2.80
CA ALA A 132 -5.88 18.34 -3.80
C ALA A 132 -5.45 16.89 -3.57
N VAL A 133 -4.17 16.66 -3.28
CA VAL A 133 -3.63 15.34 -2.91
C VAL A 133 -4.31 14.80 -1.66
N SER A 134 -4.40 15.60 -0.58
CA SER A 134 -5.02 15.20 0.68
C SER A 134 -6.50 14.83 0.51
N VAL A 135 -7.24 15.61 -0.28
CA VAL A 135 -8.65 15.31 -0.60
C VAL A 135 -8.77 13.95 -1.30
N VAL A 136 -7.94 13.67 -2.29
CA VAL A 136 -8.00 12.37 -3.01
C VAL A 136 -7.62 11.23 -2.07
N LEU A 137 -6.57 11.38 -1.26
CA LEU A 137 -6.13 10.33 -0.31
C LEU A 137 -7.13 10.09 0.82
N SER A 138 -7.90 11.11 1.24
CA SER A 138 -8.92 10.95 2.30
C SER A 138 -10.05 9.99 1.91
N ALA A 139 -10.23 9.68 0.62
CA ALA A 139 -11.14 8.62 0.17
C ALA A 139 -10.75 7.24 0.75
N GLY A 140 -9.48 7.05 1.11
CA GLY A 140 -9.00 5.84 1.78
C GLY A 140 -9.64 5.59 3.14
N VAL A 141 -10.03 6.64 3.87
CA VAL A 141 -10.71 6.48 5.16
C VAL A 141 -12.08 5.82 4.97
N ILE A 142 -12.81 6.17 3.91
CA ILE A 142 -14.09 5.54 3.55
C ILE A 142 -13.83 4.09 3.10
N ALA A 143 -12.82 3.89 2.26
CA ALA A 143 -12.45 2.57 1.76
C ALA A 143 -12.02 1.60 2.88
N ALA A 144 -11.37 2.11 3.94
CA ALA A 144 -10.95 1.34 5.11
C ALA A 144 -12.12 0.69 5.86
N ILE A 145 -13.27 1.35 5.86
CA ILE A 145 -14.48 0.85 6.51
C ILE A 145 -15.28 -0.03 5.54
N VAL A 146 -15.49 0.48 4.33
CA VAL A 146 -16.38 -0.14 3.34
C VAL A 146 -15.75 -1.41 2.75
N GLY A 147 -14.44 -1.42 2.50
CA GLY A 147 -13.76 -2.55 1.86
C GLY A 147 -13.88 -3.87 2.63
N PRO A 148 -13.42 -3.95 3.89
CA PRO A 148 -13.54 -5.18 4.66
C PRO A 148 -15.01 -5.58 4.90
N LEU A 149 -15.92 -4.60 5.08
CA LEU A 149 -17.34 -4.87 5.20
C LEU A 149 -17.93 -5.53 3.94
N LEU A 150 -17.58 -5.02 2.75
CA LEU A 150 -17.98 -5.61 1.48
C LEU A 150 -17.37 -7.00 1.28
N ALA A 151 -16.12 -7.19 1.69
CA ALA A 151 -15.44 -8.48 1.61
C ALA A 151 -16.20 -9.55 2.41
N THR A 152 -16.45 -9.28 3.69
CA THR A 152 -17.13 -10.24 4.58
C THR A 152 -18.60 -10.42 4.22
N TRP A 153 -19.30 -9.35 3.81
CA TRP A 153 -20.69 -9.47 3.35
C TRP A 153 -20.81 -10.36 2.11
N ALA A 154 -19.85 -10.28 1.19
CA ALA A 154 -19.90 -10.96 -0.09
C ALA A 154 -19.34 -12.39 -0.05
N GLU A 155 -18.57 -12.77 0.97
CA GLU A 155 -17.92 -14.09 1.03
C GLU A 155 -18.91 -15.27 1.02
N GLY A 156 -20.10 -15.07 1.60
CA GLY A 156 -21.16 -16.07 1.68
C GLY A 156 -22.25 -15.92 0.61
N LEU A 157 -22.13 -15.03 -0.39
CA LEU A 157 -23.15 -14.84 -1.43
C LEU A 157 -23.26 -16.00 -2.42
N PHE A 158 -22.23 -16.82 -2.54
CA PHE A 158 -22.18 -17.95 -3.47
C PHE A 158 -21.94 -19.25 -2.70
N PRO A 159 -22.28 -20.42 -3.32
CA PRO A 159 -21.99 -21.72 -2.71
C PRO A 159 -20.50 -21.95 -2.43
N VAL A 160 -19.61 -21.29 -3.20
CA VAL A 160 -18.17 -21.33 -2.98
C VAL A 160 -17.77 -20.12 -2.15
N HIS A 161 -17.26 -20.38 -0.94
CA HIS A 161 -16.85 -19.35 0.01
C HIS A 161 -15.80 -18.40 -0.61
N TYR A 162 -15.83 -17.13 -0.27
CA TYR A 162 -14.98 -16.04 -0.80
C TYR A 162 -15.16 -15.69 -2.30
N ALA A 163 -15.87 -16.48 -3.10
CA ALA A 163 -16.06 -16.16 -4.53
C ALA A 163 -16.71 -14.78 -4.71
N GLY A 164 -17.73 -14.47 -3.89
CA GLY A 164 -18.42 -13.18 -3.92
C GLY A 164 -17.50 -11.99 -3.63
N SER A 165 -16.54 -12.14 -2.73
CA SER A 165 -15.59 -11.06 -2.39
C SER A 165 -14.77 -10.63 -3.61
N TYR A 166 -14.31 -11.56 -4.43
CA TYR A 166 -13.58 -11.23 -5.67
C TYR A 166 -14.49 -10.68 -6.78
N LEU A 167 -15.77 -11.08 -6.81
CA LEU A 167 -16.73 -10.46 -7.71
C LEU A 167 -16.95 -8.98 -7.35
N ILE A 168 -16.96 -8.62 -6.06
CA ILE A 168 -17.02 -7.22 -5.61
C ILE A 168 -15.83 -6.42 -6.12
N VAL A 169 -14.62 -6.97 -6.18
CA VAL A 169 -13.44 -6.30 -6.79
C VAL A 169 -13.74 -5.93 -8.24
N SER A 170 -14.35 -6.83 -9.02
CA SER A 170 -14.74 -6.55 -10.41
C SER A 170 -15.83 -5.48 -10.50
N VAL A 171 -16.85 -5.52 -9.62
CA VAL A 171 -17.91 -4.50 -9.56
C VAL A 171 -17.31 -3.13 -9.24
N LEU A 172 -16.42 -3.03 -8.26
CA LEU A 172 -15.72 -1.80 -7.93
C LEU A 172 -14.85 -1.32 -9.10
N GLY A 173 -14.23 -2.25 -9.86
CA GLY A 173 -13.52 -1.96 -11.10
C GLY A 173 -14.43 -1.36 -12.18
N ILE A 174 -15.64 -1.90 -12.36
CA ILE A 174 -16.64 -1.35 -13.30
C ILE A 174 -17.06 0.07 -12.88
N LEU A 175 -17.35 0.28 -11.59
CA LEU A 175 -17.70 1.59 -11.07
C LEU A 175 -16.54 2.58 -11.23
N ALA A 176 -15.29 2.14 -11.02
CA ALA A 176 -14.10 2.94 -11.25
C ALA A 176 -13.97 3.31 -12.73
N LEU A 177 -14.20 2.37 -13.67
CA LEU A 177 -14.16 2.62 -15.11
C LEU A 177 -15.19 3.67 -15.51
N VAL A 178 -16.45 3.53 -15.07
CA VAL A 178 -17.52 4.51 -15.32
C VAL A 178 -17.15 5.88 -14.75
N THR A 179 -16.59 5.91 -13.54
CA THR A 179 -16.17 7.15 -12.89
C THR A 179 -15.03 7.83 -13.67
N VAL A 180 -14.01 7.08 -14.08
CA VAL A 180 -12.86 7.61 -14.82
C VAL A 180 -13.25 8.02 -16.25
N ALA A 181 -14.23 7.36 -16.87
CA ALA A 181 -14.76 7.79 -18.18
C ALA A 181 -15.31 9.23 -18.15
N MET A 182 -15.77 9.72 -16.98
CA MET A 182 -16.19 11.11 -16.77
C MET A 182 -15.02 12.09 -16.55
N PHE A 183 -13.77 11.59 -16.47
CA PHE A 183 -12.59 12.43 -16.32
C PHE A 183 -12.33 13.19 -17.63
N PRO A 184 -12.00 14.50 -17.58
CA PRO A 184 -11.78 15.28 -18.79
C PRO A 184 -10.57 14.75 -19.57
N ALA A 185 -10.68 14.77 -20.92
CA ALA A 185 -9.56 14.39 -21.77
C ALA A 185 -8.35 15.32 -21.55
N ASP A 186 -7.14 14.79 -21.74
CA ASP A 186 -5.85 15.37 -21.35
C ASP A 186 -5.48 16.74 -21.92
N GLN A 187 -6.29 17.34 -22.74
CA GLN A 187 -6.03 18.68 -23.30
C GLN A 187 -5.89 19.79 -22.24
N GLN A 188 -6.30 19.52 -20.97
CA GLN A 188 -6.28 20.51 -19.88
C GLN A 188 -5.22 20.22 -18.80
N ILE A 189 -4.60 19.04 -18.80
CA ILE A 189 -3.53 18.72 -17.88
C ILE A 189 -2.23 19.10 -18.59
N GLY A 190 -1.72 20.27 -18.25
CA GLY A 190 -0.52 20.80 -18.87
C GLY A 190 0.60 19.76 -18.95
N ASN A 191 1.15 19.61 -20.15
CA ASN A 191 2.33 18.79 -20.42
C ASN A 191 3.50 19.36 -19.61
N THR A 192 3.55 19.09 -18.32
CA THR A 192 4.77 19.25 -17.54
C THR A 192 5.72 18.11 -17.93
N ARG A 193 6.14 18.13 -19.21
CA ARG A 193 7.43 17.55 -19.58
C ARG A 193 8.45 18.30 -18.72
N GLN A 194 8.78 17.73 -17.56
CA GLN A 194 10.04 18.11 -16.95
C GLN A 194 11.10 17.80 -18.01
N PRO A 195 11.89 18.79 -18.44
CA PRO A 195 13.01 18.53 -19.33
C PRO A 195 13.83 17.46 -18.60
N VAL A 196 14.12 16.37 -19.30
CA VAL A 196 15.18 15.45 -18.88
C VAL A 196 16.48 16.24 -19.14
N GLY A 197 16.74 17.22 -18.28
CA GLY A 197 18.06 17.83 -18.15
C GLY A 197 19.02 16.69 -17.81
N SER A 198 20.27 16.84 -18.13
CA SER A 198 21.36 15.90 -17.93
C SER A 198 21.32 15.36 -16.48
N ALA A 199 20.53 14.29 -16.26
CA ALA A 199 20.37 13.70 -14.95
C ALA A 199 21.73 13.14 -14.51
N GLN A 200 22.31 13.70 -13.46
CA GLN A 200 23.55 13.22 -12.90
C GLN A 200 23.30 11.82 -12.34
N LYS A 201 24.02 10.82 -12.84
CA LYS A 201 23.95 9.45 -12.34
C LYS A 201 24.74 9.35 -11.05
N VAL A 202 24.07 9.31 -9.91
CA VAL A 202 24.70 9.09 -8.60
C VAL A 202 24.77 7.61 -8.28
N GLY A 203 25.93 7.12 -7.84
CA GLY A 203 26.13 5.73 -7.43
C GLY A 203 25.32 5.38 -6.18
N LEU A 204 24.86 4.11 -6.07
CA LEU A 204 24.15 3.65 -4.86
C LEU A 204 25.01 3.78 -3.60
N LEU A 205 26.30 3.41 -3.67
CA LEU A 205 27.24 3.51 -2.56
C LEU A 205 27.42 4.94 -2.06
N GLU A 206 27.41 5.92 -2.96
CA GLU A 206 27.47 7.33 -2.60
C GLU A 206 26.22 7.77 -1.85
N LEU A 207 25.04 7.38 -2.33
CA LEU A 207 23.77 7.65 -1.66
C LEU A 207 23.69 7.00 -0.26
N LEU A 208 24.17 5.76 -0.12
CA LEU A 208 24.20 5.05 1.17
C LEU A 208 25.11 5.70 2.21
N ARG A 209 26.10 6.49 1.79
CA ARG A 209 26.96 7.28 2.69
C ARG A 209 26.26 8.54 3.23
N ARG A 210 25.14 8.95 2.64
CA ARG A 210 24.34 10.10 3.09
C ARG A 210 23.41 9.66 4.23
N PRO A 211 23.57 10.18 5.48
CA PRO A 211 22.81 9.67 6.64
C PRO A 211 21.29 9.78 6.46
N ARG A 212 20.79 10.84 5.81
CA ARG A 212 19.35 11.01 5.51
C ARG A 212 18.84 9.97 4.53
N PHE A 213 19.63 9.63 3.49
CA PHE A 213 19.27 8.60 2.52
C PHE A 213 19.24 7.22 3.18
N LEU A 214 20.30 6.89 3.94
CA LEU A 214 20.40 5.61 4.64
C LEU A 214 19.25 5.41 5.63
N LEU A 215 18.93 6.43 6.45
CA LEU A 215 17.82 6.35 7.38
C LEU A 215 16.48 6.28 6.65
N GLY A 216 16.30 7.04 5.57
CA GLY A 216 15.07 7.03 4.75
C GLY A 216 14.76 5.64 4.19
N ILE A 217 15.76 4.96 3.59
CA ILE A 217 15.57 3.59 3.07
C ILE A 217 15.40 2.58 4.20
N ALA A 218 16.17 2.67 5.29
CA ALA A 218 16.08 1.74 6.41
C ALA A 218 14.70 1.83 7.09
N LEU A 219 14.23 3.04 7.37
CA LEU A 219 12.91 3.29 7.94
C LEU A 219 11.79 2.80 7.01
N GLY A 220 11.84 3.23 5.74
CA GLY A 220 10.83 2.85 4.74
C GLY A 220 10.78 1.34 4.51
N PHE A 221 11.93 0.67 4.36
CA PHE A 221 12.01 -0.78 4.24
C PHE A 221 11.42 -1.49 5.47
N THR A 222 11.82 -1.06 6.67
CA THR A 222 11.39 -1.68 7.94
C THR A 222 9.88 -1.59 8.11
N VAL A 223 9.30 -0.39 7.97
CA VAL A 223 7.86 -0.22 8.17
C VAL A 223 7.04 -0.90 7.06
N CYS A 224 7.52 -0.92 5.82
CA CYS A 224 6.85 -1.62 4.73
C CYS A 224 6.91 -3.15 4.93
N CYS A 225 8.07 -3.68 5.30
CA CYS A 225 8.24 -5.11 5.56
C CYS A 225 7.36 -5.57 6.75
N ALA A 226 7.43 -4.87 7.86
CA ALA A 226 6.68 -5.21 9.07
C ALA A 226 5.16 -5.08 8.85
N MET A 227 4.72 -4.01 8.19
CA MET A 227 3.30 -3.80 7.90
C MET A 227 2.75 -4.92 7.03
N THR A 228 3.40 -5.25 5.91
CA THR A 228 2.90 -6.30 5.02
C THR A 228 2.98 -7.68 5.65
N MET A 229 4.00 -7.95 6.45
CA MET A 229 4.19 -9.23 7.12
C MET A 229 3.12 -9.47 8.20
N ILE A 230 2.85 -8.48 9.04
CA ILE A 230 1.81 -8.56 10.08
C ILE A 230 0.42 -8.56 9.44
N MET A 231 0.16 -7.70 8.45
CA MET A 231 -1.12 -7.62 7.75
C MET A 231 -1.48 -8.95 7.06
N ALA A 232 -0.52 -9.59 6.38
CA ALA A 232 -0.76 -10.86 5.70
C ALA A 232 -0.86 -12.04 6.69
N GLY A 233 -0.14 -11.99 7.80
CA GLY A 233 -0.07 -13.06 8.78
C GLY A 233 -1.19 -13.04 9.81
N ALA A 234 -1.64 -11.86 10.24
CA ALA A 234 -2.62 -11.75 11.32
C ALA A 234 -3.98 -12.41 11.00
N PRO A 235 -4.58 -12.28 9.80
CA PRO A 235 -5.79 -13.00 9.45
C PRO A 235 -5.63 -14.53 9.57
N LEU A 236 -4.49 -15.08 9.12
CA LEU A 236 -4.19 -16.50 9.22
C LEU A 236 -4.12 -16.96 10.68
N VAL A 237 -3.46 -16.18 11.54
CA VAL A 237 -3.36 -16.47 12.98
C VAL A 237 -4.73 -16.37 13.66
N MET A 238 -5.51 -15.33 13.35
CA MET A 238 -6.84 -15.15 13.92
C MET A 238 -7.79 -16.28 13.54
N GLU A 239 -7.70 -16.81 12.32
CA GLU A 239 -8.53 -17.91 11.84
C GLU A 239 -8.03 -19.26 12.35
N HIS A 240 -6.79 -19.64 12.07
CA HIS A 240 -6.31 -20.99 12.28
C HIS A 240 -5.84 -21.25 13.71
N VAL A 241 -5.31 -20.23 14.41
CA VAL A 241 -4.76 -20.37 15.76
C VAL A 241 -5.78 -19.93 16.81
N LEU A 242 -6.35 -18.72 16.66
CA LEU A 242 -7.28 -18.15 17.63
C LEU A 242 -8.72 -18.57 17.39
N ARG A 243 -9.04 -19.06 16.19
CA ARG A 243 -10.39 -19.52 15.77
C ARG A 243 -11.46 -18.43 15.95
N GLU A 244 -11.08 -17.20 15.60
CA GLU A 244 -11.96 -16.04 15.72
C GLU A 244 -13.02 -16.01 14.61
N SER A 245 -14.15 -15.38 14.91
CA SER A 245 -15.23 -15.17 13.94
C SER A 245 -14.83 -14.23 12.80
N ASP A 246 -15.50 -14.36 11.65
CA ASP A 246 -15.32 -13.49 10.48
C ASP A 246 -15.52 -12.00 10.85
N GLY A 247 -16.52 -11.73 11.71
CA GLY A 247 -16.79 -10.38 12.23
C GLY A 247 -15.61 -9.80 13.02
N THR A 248 -14.96 -10.60 13.87
CA THR A 248 -13.77 -10.17 14.63
C THR A 248 -12.60 -9.90 13.71
N ARG A 249 -12.35 -10.75 12.71
CA ARG A 249 -11.31 -10.58 11.71
C ARG A 249 -11.56 -9.33 10.85
N MET A 250 -12.81 -9.12 10.41
CA MET A 250 -13.23 -7.92 9.68
C MET A 250 -12.93 -6.65 10.47
N GLN A 251 -13.34 -6.60 11.75
CA GLN A 251 -13.09 -5.42 12.59
C GLN A 251 -11.60 -5.14 12.78
N ALA A 252 -10.78 -6.18 12.96
CA ALA A 252 -9.33 -6.04 13.05
C ALA A 252 -8.73 -5.46 11.76
N MET A 253 -9.19 -5.93 10.59
CA MET A 253 -8.75 -5.39 9.30
C MET A 253 -9.26 -3.98 9.06
N GLN A 254 -10.48 -3.63 9.48
CA GLN A 254 -10.97 -2.25 9.41
C GLN A 254 -10.11 -1.31 10.25
N LEU A 255 -9.77 -1.69 11.48
CA LEU A 255 -8.88 -0.92 12.36
C LEU A 255 -7.49 -0.73 11.74
N HIS A 256 -6.94 -1.81 11.13
CA HIS A 256 -5.69 -1.75 10.40
C HIS A 256 -5.74 -0.75 9.23
N MET A 257 -6.74 -0.87 8.37
CA MET A 257 -6.91 0.03 7.22
C MET A 257 -7.13 1.49 7.65
N LEU A 258 -7.89 1.73 8.73
CA LEU A 258 -8.04 3.07 9.32
C LEU A 258 -6.70 3.60 9.80
N GLY A 259 -5.90 2.76 10.47
CA GLY A 259 -4.55 3.10 10.92
C GLY A 259 -3.61 3.50 9.77
N MET A 260 -3.80 2.92 8.58
CA MET A 260 -3.04 3.30 7.37
C MET A 260 -3.49 4.65 6.79
N TYR A 261 -4.79 4.80 6.53
CA TYR A 261 -5.29 5.91 5.72
C TYR A 261 -5.58 7.18 6.52
N LEU A 262 -6.02 7.07 7.78
CA LEU A 262 -6.35 8.24 8.59
C LEU A 262 -5.12 9.13 8.87
N PRO A 263 -3.97 8.60 9.33
CA PRO A 263 -2.77 9.42 9.48
C PRO A 263 -2.28 10.01 8.16
N MET A 264 -2.33 9.24 7.05
CA MET A 264 -1.95 9.72 5.72
C MET A 264 -2.81 10.89 5.24
N ALA A 265 -4.09 10.91 5.59
CA ALA A 265 -4.99 12.02 5.30
C ALA A 265 -4.74 13.25 6.19
N LEU A 266 -4.30 13.05 7.45
CA LEU A 266 -4.10 14.11 8.44
C LEU A 266 -2.70 14.75 8.38
N ILE A 267 -1.65 13.97 8.07
CA ILE A 267 -0.26 14.45 8.04
C ILE A 267 -0.08 15.72 7.18
N PRO A 268 -0.64 15.82 5.95
CA PRO A 268 -0.52 17.03 5.14
C PRO A 268 -1.20 18.27 5.71
N LEU A 269 -2.07 18.11 6.71
CA LEU A 269 -2.74 19.22 7.40
C LEU A 269 -1.88 19.82 8.53
N LEU A 270 -0.83 19.11 8.94
CA LEU A 270 0.11 19.58 9.93
C LEU A 270 1.05 20.62 9.32
N ASN A 271 1.27 21.72 10.03
CA ASN A 271 2.20 22.79 9.58
C ASN A 271 3.61 22.21 9.40
N SER A 272 4.13 22.25 8.19
CA SER A 272 5.45 21.70 7.82
C SER A 272 6.60 22.36 8.62
N GLU A 273 6.51 23.64 8.94
CA GLU A 273 7.54 24.40 9.67
C GLU A 273 7.71 23.96 11.15
N LYS A 274 6.67 23.34 11.74
CA LYS A 274 6.70 22.83 13.13
C LYS A 274 6.95 21.33 13.23
N ARG A 275 7.16 20.68 12.08
CA ARG A 275 7.28 19.23 12.02
C ARG A 275 8.70 18.78 12.32
N SER A 276 8.90 18.13 13.46
CA SER A 276 10.18 17.53 13.81
C SER A 276 10.33 16.14 13.21
N HIS A 277 11.30 15.97 12.32
CA HIS A 277 11.65 14.66 11.72
C HIS A 277 11.98 13.63 12.79
N THR A 278 12.75 14.03 13.81
CA THR A 278 13.11 13.15 14.95
C THR A 278 11.89 12.59 15.65
N VAL A 279 10.86 13.41 15.90
CA VAL A 279 9.63 12.97 16.57
C VAL A 279 8.88 11.95 15.72
N PHE A 280 8.72 12.21 14.43
CA PHE A 280 8.00 11.29 13.53
C PHE A 280 8.74 9.95 13.35
N VAL A 281 10.07 9.97 13.20
CA VAL A 281 10.90 8.77 13.17
C VAL A 281 10.76 7.98 14.48
N SER A 282 10.87 8.65 15.63
CA SER A 282 10.76 7.99 16.93
C SER A 282 9.38 7.40 17.19
N LEU A 283 8.31 8.08 16.78
CA LEU A 283 6.94 7.57 16.88
C LEU A 283 6.72 6.34 15.97
N ALA A 284 7.20 6.38 14.72
CA ALA A 284 7.08 5.25 13.82
C ALA A 284 7.80 4.00 14.34
N LEU A 285 9.04 4.17 14.82
CA LEU A 285 9.83 3.07 15.39
C LEU A 285 9.24 2.55 16.71
N GLY A 286 8.83 3.45 17.61
CA GLY A 286 8.23 3.10 18.90
C GLY A 286 6.89 2.37 18.74
N LEU A 287 6.01 2.83 17.85
CA LEU A 287 4.75 2.16 17.54
C LEU A 287 4.97 0.81 16.87
N GLY A 288 5.97 0.69 15.98
CA GLY A 288 6.33 -0.58 15.36
C GLY A 288 6.80 -1.61 16.38
N LEU A 289 7.68 -1.22 17.31
CA LEU A 289 8.13 -2.07 18.41
C LEU A 289 6.96 -2.46 19.34
N ALA A 290 6.13 -1.50 19.73
CA ALA A 290 4.96 -1.75 20.56
C ALA A 290 3.99 -2.74 19.89
N SER A 291 3.80 -2.64 18.56
CA SER A 291 2.96 -3.56 17.79
C SER A 291 3.51 -4.98 17.81
N CYS A 292 4.83 -5.15 17.67
CA CYS A 292 5.45 -6.46 17.77
C CYS A 292 5.25 -7.08 19.16
N VAL A 293 5.39 -6.28 20.23
CA VAL A 293 5.17 -6.73 21.60
C VAL A 293 3.69 -7.09 21.86
N LEU A 294 2.75 -6.24 21.40
CA LEU A 294 1.31 -6.50 21.55
C LEU A 294 0.89 -7.77 20.80
N GLY A 295 1.46 -8.02 19.62
CA GLY A 295 1.20 -9.21 18.83
C GLY A 295 1.66 -10.52 19.47
N LEU A 296 2.54 -10.48 20.50
CA LEU A 296 2.92 -11.66 21.29
C LEU A 296 1.77 -12.17 22.14
N GLY A 297 0.78 -11.32 22.47
CA GLY A 297 -0.46 -11.72 23.13
C GLY A 297 -1.32 -12.56 22.20
N GLN A 298 -1.72 -13.76 22.68
CA GLN A 298 -2.50 -14.72 21.92
C GLN A 298 -4.01 -14.52 22.13
N ASN A 299 -4.50 -13.30 21.88
CA ASN A 299 -5.93 -13.01 21.85
C ASN A 299 -6.24 -11.96 20.78
N ALA A 300 -7.47 -11.98 20.29
CA ALA A 300 -7.90 -11.11 19.19
C ALA A 300 -7.72 -9.61 19.45
N PRO A 301 -8.06 -9.06 20.64
CA PRO A 301 -7.85 -7.63 20.90
C PRO A 301 -6.39 -7.20 20.78
N LEU A 302 -5.44 -7.98 21.28
CA LEU A 302 -4.00 -7.64 21.20
C LEU A 302 -3.47 -7.76 19.77
N VAL A 303 -3.91 -8.76 18.99
CA VAL A 303 -3.58 -8.89 17.58
C VAL A 303 -4.18 -7.72 16.77
N ALA A 304 -5.43 -7.32 17.06
CA ALA A 304 -6.06 -6.16 16.43
C ALA A 304 -5.33 -4.84 16.76
N MET A 305 -4.90 -4.68 18.01
CA MET A 305 -4.09 -3.52 18.42
C MET A 305 -2.70 -3.52 17.79
N ALA A 306 -2.09 -4.71 17.60
CA ALA A 306 -0.83 -4.85 16.87
C ALA A 306 -1.01 -4.45 15.39
N LEU A 307 -2.11 -4.88 14.76
CA LEU A 307 -2.49 -4.48 13.40
C LEU A 307 -2.70 -2.97 13.29
N LEU A 308 -3.42 -2.35 14.20
CA LEU A 308 -3.61 -0.89 14.22
C LEU A 308 -2.28 -0.16 14.40
N GLY A 309 -1.49 -0.57 15.40
CA GLY A 309 -0.22 0.09 15.72
C GLY A 309 0.79 0.01 14.58
N ILE A 310 0.92 -1.15 13.91
CA ILE A 310 1.84 -1.28 12.77
C ILE A 310 1.36 -0.48 11.56
N ALA A 311 0.05 -0.32 11.35
CA ALA A 311 -0.50 0.49 10.29
C ALA A 311 -0.18 1.98 10.49
N VAL A 312 -0.34 2.49 11.71
CA VAL A 312 0.04 3.87 12.07
C VAL A 312 1.56 4.05 11.96
N ALA A 313 2.36 3.08 12.45
CA ALA A 313 3.81 3.10 12.32
C ALA A 313 4.25 3.16 10.85
N TRP A 314 3.57 2.40 9.98
CA TRP A 314 3.80 2.44 8.54
C TRP A 314 3.45 3.80 7.95
N ALA A 315 2.27 4.35 8.26
CA ALA A 315 1.85 5.64 7.72
C ALA A 315 2.83 6.77 8.07
N LEU A 316 3.30 6.81 9.32
CA LEU A 316 4.28 7.79 9.79
C LEU A 316 5.66 7.53 9.17
N GLY A 317 6.14 6.29 9.24
CA GLY A 317 7.48 5.90 8.79
C GLY A 317 7.65 5.94 7.28
N TYR A 318 6.62 5.55 6.50
CA TYR A 318 6.62 5.64 5.05
C TYR A 318 6.66 7.10 4.58
N ASN A 319 5.83 7.96 5.20
CA ASN A 319 5.82 9.39 4.90
C ASN A 319 7.17 10.02 5.25
N GLU A 320 7.67 9.78 6.45
CA GLU A 320 8.92 10.36 6.93
C GLU A 320 10.14 9.83 6.18
N GLY A 321 10.18 8.53 5.92
CA GLY A 321 11.20 7.91 5.07
C GLY A 321 11.27 8.55 3.68
N THR A 322 10.11 8.82 3.07
CA THR A 322 10.02 9.52 1.79
C THR A 322 10.56 10.95 1.87
N VAL A 323 10.22 11.70 2.93
CA VAL A 323 10.73 13.06 3.15
C VAL A 323 12.25 13.07 3.32
N LEU A 324 12.80 12.15 4.11
CA LEU A 324 14.25 11.99 4.29
C LEU A 324 14.96 11.63 2.98
N LEU A 325 14.38 10.75 2.17
CA LEU A 325 14.89 10.42 0.85
C LEU A 325 14.93 11.65 -0.06
N VAL A 326 13.80 12.36 -0.19
CA VAL A 326 13.70 13.53 -1.08
C VAL A 326 14.65 14.65 -0.64
N SER A 327 14.87 14.82 0.66
CA SER A 327 15.79 15.84 1.20
C SER A 327 17.28 15.46 1.12
N SER A 328 17.60 14.24 0.67
CA SER A 328 18.98 13.71 0.64
C SER A 328 19.70 13.91 -0.69
N TYR A 329 19.01 14.36 -1.75
CA TYR A 329 19.58 14.52 -3.08
C TYR A 329 19.16 15.86 -3.72
N SER A 330 20.00 16.36 -4.64
CA SER A 330 19.73 17.60 -5.37
C SER A 330 18.74 17.42 -6.52
N ALA A 331 18.26 18.54 -7.09
CA ALA A 331 17.33 18.51 -8.22
C ALA A 331 17.87 17.73 -9.44
N ASP A 332 19.18 17.80 -9.69
CA ASP A 332 19.84 17.13 -10.82
C ASP A 332 19.98 15.60 -10.61
N GLU A 333 19.94 15.14 -9.35
CA GLU A 333 20.07 13.74 -8.94
C GLU A 333 18.71 13.00 -8.86
N VAL A 334 17.58 13.74 -8.84
CA VAL A 334 16.22 13.20 -8.58
C VAL A 334 15.93 11.94 -9.37
N ALA A 335 16.17 11.95 -10.68
CA ALA A 335 15.82 10.84 -11.57
C ALA A 335 16.57 9.54 -11.23
N SER A 336 17.81 9.65 -10.75
CA SER A 336 18.65 8.51 -10.40
C SER A 336 18.46 8.06 -8.94
N ALA A 337 18.37 8.99 -8.00
CA ALA A 337 18.30 8.72 -6.57
C ALA A 337 16.91 8.25 -6.12
N ARG A 338 15.83 8.87 -6.62
CA ARG A 338 14.45 8.53 -6.27
C ARG A 338 14.11 7.08 -6.58
N GLY A 339 14.45 6.61 -7.79
CA GLY A 339 14.17 5.23 -8.18
C GLY A 339 14.88 4.20 -7.29
N LYS A 340 16.11 4.52 -6.82
CA LYS A 340 16.84 3.65 -5.90
C LYS A 340 16.21 3.63 -4.50
N GLY A 341 15.76 4.78 -3.99
CA GLY A 341 15.05 4.85 -2.71
C GLY A 341 13.75 4.05 -2.73
N GLU A 342 12.88 4.32 -3.72
CA GLU A 342 11.60 3.62 -3.92
C GLU A 342 11.80 2.10 -4.05
N PHE A 343 12.85 1.65 -4.72
CA PHE A 343 13.18 0.22 -4.85
C PHE A 343 13.32 -0.47 -3.49
N PHE A 344 14.02 0.14 -2.52
CA PHE A 344 14.17 -0.45 -1.19
C PHE A 344 12.85 -0.52 -0.41
N LEU A 345 12.01 0.51 -0.52
CA LEU A 345 10.68 0.52 0.15
C LEU A 345 9.82 -0.63 -0.37
N VAL A 346 9.82 -0.80 -1.68
CA VAL A 346 9.07 -1.87 -2.33
C VAL A 346 9.66 -3.25 -2.04
N CYS A 347 10.99 -3.38 -2.00
CA CYS A 347 11.63 -4.63 -1.56
C CYS A 347 11.15 -5.03 -0.15
N GLY A 348 11.02 -4.06 0.77
CA GLY A 348 10.46 -4.32 2.10
C GLY A 348 9.04 -4.89 2.01
N GLN A 349 8.17 -4.28 1.21
CA GLN A 349 6.79 -4.73 1.03
C GLN A 349 6.71 -6.14 0.42
N VAL A 350 7.47 -6.40 -0.64
CA VAL A 350 7.47 -7.71 -1.33
C VAL A 350 8.05 -8.79 -0.42
N ILE A 351 9.19 -8.53 0.23
CA ILE A 351 9.84 -9.48 1.14
C ILE A 351 8.90 -9.80 2.31
N GLY A 352 8.28 -8.78 2.92
CA GLY A 352 7.34 -8.97 4.03
C GLY A 352 6.16 -9.85 3.63
N SER A 353 5.53 -9.59 2.49
CA SER A 353 4.39 -10.38 2.03
C SER A 353 4.76 -11.79 1.60
N LEU A 354 5.91 -12.00 0.92
CA LEU A 354 6.39 -13.33 0.53
C LEU A 354 6.76 -14.19 1.73
N LEU A 355 7.44 -13.60 2.72
CA LEU A 355 7.95 -14.35 3.87
C LEU A 355 6.89 -14.59 4.94
N ALA A 356 5.78 -13.83 4.97
CA ALA A 356 4.77 -13.95 6.03
C ALA A 356 4.26 -15.38 6.19
N GLY A 357 3.79 -16.01 5.10
CA GLY A 357 3.29 -17.40 5.13
C GLY A 357 4.37 -18.40 5.53
N SER A 358 5.56 -18.31 4.90
CA SER A 358 6.67 -19.24 5.17
C SER A 358 7.16 -19.13 6.61
N VAL A 359 7.33 -17.91 7.14
CA VAL A 359 7.80 -17.72 8.52
C VAL A 359 6.75 -18.19 9.51
N ILE A 360 5.46 -17.97 9.28
CA ILE A 360 4.39 -18.45 10.16
C ILE A 360 4.34 -19.98 10.16
N GLU A 361 4.43 -20.60 8.99
CA GLU A 361 4.37 -22.06 8.85
C GLU A 361 5.56 -22.78 9.52
N PHE A 362 6.79 -22.31 9.23
CA PHE A 362 7.99 -23.02 9.69
C PHE A 362 8.51 -22.58 11.06
N LEU A 363 8.30 -21.31 11.44
CA LEU A 363 8.88 -20.73 12.64
C LEU A 363 7.84 -20.19 13.63
N GLY A 364 6.60 -20.04 13.19
CA GLY A 364 5.48 -19.56 13.98
C GLY A 364 5.40 -18.03 14.10
N TRP A 365 4.22 -17.57 14.51
CA TRP A 365 3.88 -16.16 14.67
C TRP A 365 4.83 -15.39 15.61
N ARG A 366 5.19 -15.98 16.75
CA ARG A 366 6.07 -15.34 17.74
C ARG A 366 7.46 -15.06 17.19
N THR A 367 8.02 -16.01 16.43
CA THR A 367 9.33 -15.85 15.80
C THR A 367 9.30 -14.77 14.72
N MET A 368 8.20 -14.69 13.96
CA MET A 368 7.99 -13.59 13.01
C MET A 368 8.06 -12.23 13.70
N LEU A 369 7.36 -12.06 14.82
CA LEU A 369 7.38 -10.82 15.59
C LEU A 369 8.76 -10.52 16.18
N ALA A 370 9.50 -11.54 16.61
CA ALA A 370 10.88 -11.36 17.09
C ALA A 370 11.83 -10.88 15.99
N ILE A 371 11.71 -11.43 14.78
CA ILE A 371 12.47 -10.98 13.60
C ILE A 371 12.16 -9.51 13.29
N LEU A 372 10.88 -9.13 13.30
CA LEU A 372 10.47 -7.74 13.08
C LEU A 372 10.95 -6.81 14.19
N THR A 373 10.91 -7.25 15.45
CA THR A 373 11.47 -6.50 16.58
C THR A 373 12.95 -6.21 16.37
N LEU A 374 13.73 -7.22 15.97
CA LEU A 374 15.15 -7.03 15.65
C LEU A 374 15.35 -6.01 14.52
N LEU A 375 14.53 -6.07 13.47
CA LEU A 375 14.59 -5.13 12.35
C LEU A 375 14.31 -3.69 12.82
N PHE A 376 13.31 -3.48 13.67
CA PHE A 376 13.03 -2.16 14.28
C PHE A 376 14.16 -1.67 15.19
N VAL A 377 14.77 -2.55 15.98
CA VAL A 377 15.92 -2.21 16.85
C VAL A 377 17.13 -1.79 16.00
N LEU A 378 17.44 -2.53 14.95
CA LEU A 378 18.53 -2.16 14.03
C LEU A 378 18.30 -0.81 13.36
N THR A 379 17.07 -0.55 12.91
CA THR A 379 16.69 0.73 12.31
C THR A 379 16.75 1.86 13.34
N SER A 380 16.37 1.59 14.60
CA SER A 380 16.52 2.56 15.68
C SER A 380 17.99 2.92 15.96
N GLY A 381 18.88 1.96 15.86
CA GLY A 381 20.34 2.21 15.93
C GLY A 381 20.82 3.14 14.82
N ILE A 382 20.36 2.93 13.58
CA ILE A 382 20.65 3.84 12.44
C ILE A 382 20.08 5.24 12.71
N ALA A 383 18.86 5.34 13.24
CA ALA A 383 18.24 6.62 13.55
C ALA A 383 19.00 7.40 14.62
N VAL A 384 19.49 6.74 15.69
CA VAL A 384 20.32 7.34 16.72
C VAL A 384 21.60 7.90 16.14
N ASN A 385 22.30 7.13 15.29
CA ASN A 385 23.54 7.57 14.65
C ASN A 385 23.31 8.73 13.66
N SER A 386 22.12 8.82 13.08
CA SER A 386 21.76 9.87 12.11
C SER A 386 21.13 11.11 12.75
N ARG A 387 20.98 11.19 14.07
CA ARG A 387 20.27 12.30 14.77
C ARG A 387 20.75 13.69 14.37
N LYS A 388 22.09 13.89 14.25
CA LYS A 388 22.66 15.18 13.85
C LYS A 388 22.30 15.60 12.41
N ALA A 389 21.94 14.65 11.57
CA ALA A 389 21.58 14.90 10.18
C ALA A 389 20.07 15.17 9.99
N ILE A 390 19.22 14.83 10.99
CA ILE A 390 17.76 14.93 10.94
C ILE A 390 17.19 15.97 11.92
N ALA A 391 18.00 16.47 12.85
CA ALA A 391 17.70 17.63 13.70
C ALA A 391 17.84 18.91 12.87
#